data_75978ae1da491c3cf7661c2310ff1825
#
_entry.id   75978ae1da491c3cf7661c2310ff1825
#
_cell.length_a   1.000
_cell.length_b   1.000
_cell.length_c   1.000
_cell.angle_alpha   90.00
_cell.angle_beta   90.00
_cell.angle_gamma   90.00
#
_symmetry.space_group_name_H-M   'P 1'
#
loop_
_entity.id
_entity.type
_entity.pdbx_description
1 polymer ?
#
loop_
_entity_poly.entity_id
_entity_poly.type
_entity_poly.pdbx_seq_one_letter_code
_entity_poly.pdbx_strand_id
1 'polypeptide(L)'
;MEFRVLGCSGGLSRGGHTTAFSLGGHTLIDAGTGVGRLSIEEMQGLQRVFITHAHLDHVAGLAFLADTRFAAGAPPLPVHARASVLRTLRKHLFNWQLWPDFMRLGPDQRPTLEPHRIHIGRSIALSEAVVTPLPARHTVPACGYAVETPRATLVYSGDTTACRDFWRALNRLPRLDHLVIEIAYGDEQEALGHAARHYTPAVLGEQLQRLRHRPCIHLMHHKPGRGEHIVAQCKQALAGWDYRHLEGDDRLML
;
A
#
# COMPACT_ATOMS: atom_id res chain seq x y z
N MET A 1 3.54 -16.60 6.55
CA MET A 1 2.53 -15.51 6.68
C MET A 1 1.95 -15.25 5.29
N GLU A 2 0.62 -15.11 5.16
CA GLU A 2 -0.02 -14.80 3.87
C GLU A 2 -0.07 -13.28 3.63
N PHE A 3 0.26 -12.86 2.41
CA PHE A 3 -0.03 -11.52 1.88
C PHE A 3 -1.10 -11.67 0.81
N ARG A 4 -2.32 -11.17 1.06
CA ARG A 4 -3.49 -11.25 0.17
C ARG A 4 -3.81 -9.90 -0.44
N VAL A 5 -4.03 -9.89 -1.76
CA VAL A 5 -4.41 -8.70 -2.52
C VAL A 5 -5.92 -8.51 -2.43
N LEU A 6 -6.37 -7.50 -1.71
CA LEU A 6 -7.78 -7.10 -1.64
C LEU A 6 -8.12 -6.11 -2.76
N GLY A 7 -7.15 -5.30 -3.18
CA GLY A 7 -7.25 -4.37 -4.28
C GLY A 7 -5.87 -3.89 -4.68
N CYS A 8 -5.64 -3.70 -5.98
CA CYS A 8 -4.35 -3.30 -6.54
C CYS A 8 -4.50 -2.36 -7.75
N SER A 9 -5.69 -1.83 -8.01
CA SER A 9 -5.96 -0.92 -9.12
C SER A 9 -5.66 0.53 -8.73
N GLY A 10 -5.12 1.31 -9.66
CA GLY A 10 -4.91 2.76 -9.52
C GLY A 10 -6.18 3.60 -9.70
N GLY A 11 -7.37 2.99 -9.66
CA GLY A 11 -8.67 3.67 -9.74
C GLY A 11 -9.82 2.67 -9.77
N LEU A 12 -11.03 3.18 -9.86
CA LEU A 12 -12.24 2.35 -9.89
C LEU A 12 -12.56 1.85 -11.29
N SER A 13 -12.92 0.58 -11.39
CA SER A 13 -13.51 -0.03 -12.58
C SER A 13 -14.45 -1.16 -12.16
N ARG A 14 -15.20 -1.73 -13.11
CA ARG A 14 -16.05 -2.88 -12.81
C ARG A 14 -15.17 -4.07 -12.35
N GLY A 15 -15.36 -4.48 -11.10
CA GLY A 15 -14.54 -5.55 -10.47
C GLY A 15 -13.15 -5.12 -10.02
N GLY A 16 -12.69 -3.90 -10.36
CA GLY A 16 -11.42 -3.35 -9.88
C GLY A 16 -11.58 -2.61 -8.56
N HIS A 17 -10.75 -2.95 -7.58
CA HIS A 17 -10.69 -2.30 -6.28
C HIS A 17 -9.37 -1.59 -6.09
N THR A 18 -9.42 -0.39 -5.46
CA THR A 18 -8.22 0.37 -5.15
C THR A 18 -7.46 -0.23 -3.97
N THR A 19 -6.24 0.22 -3.80
CA THR A 19 -5.17 -0.42 -3.03
C THR A 19 -5.55 -0.78 -1.59
N ALA A 20 -5.52 -2.07 -1.30
CA ALA A 20 -5.60 -2.62 0.05
C ALA A 20 -5.00 -4.04 0.05
N PHE A 21 -4.17 -4.35 1.03
CA PHE A 21 -3.57 -5.67 1.21
C PHE A 21 -3.81 -6.17 2.62
N SER A 22 -4.07 -7.46 2.76
CA SER A 22 -4.14 -8.14 4.07
C SER A 22 -2.86 -8.92 4.30
N LEU A 23 -2.26 -8.76 5.47
CA LEU A 23 -1.07 -9.47 5.93
C LEU A 23 -1.43 -10.32 7.15
N GLY A 24 -1.32 -11.63 7.01
CA GLY A 24 -1.64 -12.62 8.05
C GLY A 24 -3.10 -12.59 8.53
N GLY A 25 -4.03 -12.04 7.74
CA GLY A 25 -5.45 -11.95 8.07
C GLY A 25 -5.83 -10.87 9.10
N HIS A 26 -4.87 -10.25 9.76
CA HIS A 26 -5.13 -9.30 10.88
C HIS A 26 -4.44 -7.94 10.75
N THR A 27 -3.66 -7.72 9.72
CA THR A 27 -2.97 -6.45 9.45
C THR A 27 -3.33 -5.98 8.05
N LEU A 28 -3.72 -4.71 7.88
CA LEU A 28 -3.88 -4.10 6.57
C LEU A 28 -2.64 -3.26 6.21
N ILE A 29 -2.31 -3.23 4.93
CA ILE A 29 -1.43 -2.24 4.32
C ILE A 29 -2.24 -1.51 3.26
N ASP A 30 -2.44 -0.22 3.46
CA ASP A 30 -3.44 0.64 2.82
C ASP A 30 -4.89 0.15 3.00
N ALA A 31 -5.82 1.07 2.84
CA ALA A 31 -7.25 0.87 3.05
C ALA A 31 -8.08 1.58 1.98
N GLY A 32 -7.78 1.31 0.70
CA GLY A 32 -8.63 1.73 -0.41
C GLY A 32 -9.92 0.93 -0.47
N THR A 33 -10.62 0.96 -1.60
CA THR A 33 -11.91 0.27 -1.75
C THR A 33 -11.81 -1.25 -1.66
N GLY A 34 -10.61 -1.82 -1.80
CA GLY A 34 -10.35 -3.25 -1.59
C GLY A 34 -10.73 -3.77 -0.20
N VAL A 35 -10.81 -2.89 0.81
CA VAL A 35 -11.32 -3.23 2.15
C VAL A 35 -12.72 -3.84 2.10
N GLY A 36 -13.57 -3.44 1.13
CA GLY A 36 -14.90 -4.00 0.93
C GLY A 36 -14.94 -5.49 0.57
N ARG A 37 -13.80 -6.13 0.30
CA ARG A 37 -13.69 -7.59 0.08
C ARG A 37 -13.48 -8.39 1.36
N LEU A 38 -13.30 -7.72 2.50
CA LEU A 38 -13.25 -8.37 3.81
C LEU A 38 -14.66 -8.68 4.29
N SER A 39 -14.83 -9.81 4.98
CA SER A 39 -16.04 -10.06 5.73
C SER A 39 -16.11 -9.14 6.95
N ILE A 40 -17.29 -9.04 7.57
CA ILE A 40 -17.46 -8.26 8.80
C ILE A 40 -16.57 -8.82 9.91
N GLU A 41 -16.46 -10.13 10.02
CA GLU A 41 -15.62 -10.82 11.00
C GLU A 41 -14.14 -10.52 10.76
N GLU A 42 -13.68 -10.54 9.50
CA GLU A 42 -12.31 -10.14 9.15
C GLU A 42 -12.06 -8.68 9.52
N MET A 43 -13.00 -7.75 9.21
CA MET A 43 -12.88 -6.33 9.58
C MET A 43 -12.80 -6.15 11.11
N GLN A 44 -13.58 -6.89 11.88
CA GLN A 44 -13.56 -6.86 13.35
C GLN A 44 -12.26 -7.43 13.92
N GLY A 45 -11.72 -8.48 13.29
CA GLY A 45 -10.49 -9.17 13.69
C GLY A 45 -9.20 -8.40 13.38
N LEU A 46 -9.26 -7.29 12.63
CA LEU A 46 -8.09 -6.49 12.33
C LEU A 46 -7.46 -5.92 13.61
N GLN A 47 -6.14 -6.02 13.70
CA GLN A 47 -5.34 -5.55 14.82
C GLN A 47 -4.62 -4.24 14.52
N ARG A 48 -4.38 -3.91 13.25
CA ARG A 48 -3.71 -2.67 12.83
C ARG A 48 -3.85 -2.39 11.33
N VAL A 49 -3.59 -1.13 10.98
CA VAL A 49 -3.51 -0.69 9.58
C VAL A 49 -2.23 0.13 9.41
N PHE A 50 -1.47 -0.13 8.35
CA PHE A 50 -0.36 0.69 7.89
C PHE A 50 -0.82 1.49 6.67
N ILE A 51 -0.66 2.81 6.67
CA ILE A 51 -1.03 3.68 5.55
C ILE A 51 0.22 4.29 4.93
N THR A 52 0.37 4.11 3.61
CA THR A 52 1.49 4.66 2.84
C THR A 52 1.37 6.17 2.68
N HIS A 53 0.19 6.67 2.26
CA HIS A 53 -0.10 8.08 2.04
C HIS A 53 -1.62 8.33 2.05
N ALA A 54 -2.04 9.61 1.92
CA ALA A 54 -3.43 10.02 2.16
C ALA A 54 -4.27 10.23 0.89
N HIS A 55 -3.90 9.67 -0.27
CA HIS A 55 -4.79 9.70 -1.44
C HIS A 55 -5.99 8.78 -1.23
N LEU A 56 -7.15 9.14 -1.79
CA LEU A 56 -8.40 8.44 -1.56
C LEU A 56 -8.37 6.97 -1.96
N ASP A 57 -7.66 6.62 -3.04
CA ASP A 57 -7.50 5.25 -3.50
C ASP A 57 -6.68 4.36 -2.55
N HIS A 58 -6.09 4.96 -1.50
CA HIS A 58 -5.40 4.26 -0.40
C HIS A 58 -6.10 4.38 0.95
N VAL A 59 -7.10 5.27 1.11
CA VAL A 59 -7.70 5.53 2.43
C VAL A 59 -9.23 5.59 2.43
N ALA A 60 -9.92 5.55 1.28
CA ALA A 60 -11.38 5.68 1.22
C ALA A 60 -12.10 4.59 2.03
N GLY A 61 -11.61 3.35 1.99
CA GLY A 61 -12.15 2.23 2.75
C GLY A 61 -11.95 2.34 4.25
N LEU A 62 -10.96 3.13 4.71
CA LEU A 62 -10.72 3.34 6.15
C LEU A 62 -11.90 4.02 6.85
N ALA A 63 -12.62 4.89 6.13
CA ALA A 63 -13.81 5.54 6.65
C ALA A 63 -14.93 4.52 6.96
N PHE A 64 -15.22 3.65 6.02
CA PHE A 64 -16.24 2.60 6.15
C PHE A 64 -15.81 1.51 7.13
N LEU A 65 -14.52 1.14 7.13
CA LEU A 65 -13.96 0.20 8.11
C LEU A 65 -14.15 0.73 9.54
N ALA A 66 -13.90 2.02 9.78
CA ALA A 66 -14.09 2.63 11.09
C ALA A 66 -15.55 2.57 11.53
N ASP A 67 -16.49 2.86 10.65
CA ASP A 67 -17.93 2.81 10.92
C ASP A 67 -18.39 1.38 11.26
N THR A 68 -17.99 0.39 10.44
CA THR A 68 -18.28 -1.03 10.69
C THR A 68 -17.75 -1.50 12.05
N ARG A 69 -16.52 -1.13 12.40
CA ARG A 69 -15.90 -1.49 13.68
C ARG A 69 -16.56 -0.80 14.86
N PHE A 70 -16.92 0.47 14.71
CA PHE A 70 -17.65 1.23 15.73
C PHE A 70 -19.02 0.59 16.02
N ALA A 71 -19.81 0.30 14.97
CA ALA A 71 -21.11 -0.35 15.10
C ALA A 71 -21.03 -1.73 15.76
N ALA A 72 -19.92 -2.45 15.58
CA ALA A 72 -19.67 -3.75 16.18
C ALA A 72 -19.09 -3.67 17.60
N GLY A 73 -18.78 -2.50 18.14
CA GLY A 73 -18.09 -2.35 19.43
C GLY A 73 -16.68 -2.95 19.44
N ALA A 74 -16.02 -3.03 18.26
CA ALA A 74 -14.69 -3.62 18.15
C ALA A 74 -13.62 -2.80 18.89
N PRO A 75 -12.54 -3.42 19.37
CA PRO A 75 -11.43 -2.69 20.02
C PRO A 75 -10.83 -1.61 19.12
N PRO A 76 -10.22 -0.55 19.67
CA PRO A 76 -9.50 0.45 18.92
C PRO A 76 -8.54 -0.17 17.89
N LEU A 77 -8.53 0.39 16.68
CA LEU A 77 -7.66 -0.07 15.59
C LEU A 77 -6.46 0.88 15.45
N PRO A 78 -5.24 0.43 15.77
CA PRO A 78 -4.02 1.20 15.54
C PRO A 78 -3.83 1.53 14.05
N VAL A 79 -3.71 2.81 13.72
CA VAL A 79 -3.45 3.33 12.36
C VAL A 79 -2.03 3.88 12.31
N HIS A 80 -1.13 3.10 11.76
CA HIS A 80 0.28 3.42 11.61
C HIS A 80 0.52 4.22 10.33
N ALA A 81 0.90 5.49 10.47
CA ALA A 81 1.23 6.35 9.32
C ALA A 81 2.19 7.48 9.70
N ARG A 82 2.79 8.12 8.69
CA ARG A 82 3.58 9.33 8.90
C ARG A 82 2.72 10.41 9.54
N ALA A 83 3.31 11.23 10.40
CA ALA A 83 2.59 12.30 11.10
C ALA A 83 1.81 13.25 10.16
N SER A 84 2.35 13.51 8.95
CA SER A 84 1.67 14.32 7.92
C SER A 84 0.41 13.64 7.40
N VAL A 85 0.46 12.31 7.17
CA VAL A 85 -0.69 11.51 6.72
C VAL A 85 -1.79 11.52 7.78
N LEU A 86 -1.45 11.24 9.04
CA LEU A 86 -2.40 11.28 10.16
C LEU A 86 -3.09 12.65 10.29
N ARG A 87 -2.33 13.75 10.12
CA ARG A 87 -2.90 15.10 10.13
C ARG A 87 -3.86 15.33 8.95
N THR A 88 -3.52 14.84 7.75
CA THR A 88 -4.38 14.94 6.57
C THR A 88 -5.68 14.18 6.77
N LEU A 89 -5.62 12.92 7.24
CA LEU A 89 -6.80 12.12 7.54
C LEU A 89 -7.73 12.81 8.54
N ARG A 90 -7.17 13.35 9.64
CA ARG A 90 -7.95 14.04 10.66
C ARG A 90 -8.54 15.36 10.15
N LYS A 91 -7.79 16.12 9.34
CA LYS A 91 -8.25 17.43 8.84
C LYS A 91 -9.29 17.30 7.75
N HIS A 92 -9.17 16.32 6.86
CA HIS A 92 -9.91 16.27 5.62
C HIS A 92 -10.89 15.09 5.49
N LEU A 93 -10.73 14.03 6.29
CA LEU A 93 -11.61 12.85 6.27
C LEU A 93 -12.41 12.75 7.58
N PHE A 94 -11.74 12.59 8.71
CA PHE A 94 -12.35 12.40 10.04
C PHE A 94 -12.53 13.75 10.75
N ASN A 95 -13.48 14.59 10.27
CA ASN A 95 -13.58 15.99 10.65
C ASN A 95 -15.00 16.46 11.00
N TRP A 96 -15.95 15.52 11.18
CA TRP A 96 -17.38 15.76 11.43
C TRP A 96 -18.14 16.38 10.27
N GLN A 97 -17.47 16.80 9.19
CA GLN A 97 -18.09 17.36 7.99
C GLN A 97 -18.17 16.32 6.88
N LEU A 98 -17.05 15.67 6.55
CA LEU A 98 -17.00 14.61 5.56
C LEU A 98 -17.36 13.25 6.19
N TRP A 99 -16.77 12.94 7.36
CA TRP A 99 -17.04 11.71 8.11
C TRP A 99 -16.88 11.95 9.62
N PRO A 100 -17.58 11.16 10.48
CA PRO A 100 -17.39 11.23 11.93
C PRO A 100 -15.92 11.12 12.33
N ASP A 101 -15.49 11.88 13.33
CA ASP A 101 -14.10 11.81 13.80
C ASP A 101 -13.87 10.55 14.64
N PHE A 102 -13.73 9.40 13.98
CA PHE A 102 -13.40 8.13 14.62
C PHE A 102 -12.01 8.06 15.25
N MET A 103 -11.18 9.09 15.06
CA MET A 103 -9.94 9.28 15.83
C MET A 103 -10.21 9.89 17.22
N ARG A 104 -11.48 10.21 17.53
CA ARG A 104 -11.97 10.65 18.83
C ARG A 104 -13.19 9.87 19.30
N LEU A 105 -14.05 9.48 18.36
CA LEU A 105 -15.27 8.73 18.61
C LEU A 105 -14.95 7.24 18.71
N GLY A 106 -15.52 6.58 19.73
CA GLY A 106 -15.44 5.14 19.88
C GLY A 106 -16.15 4.67 21.16
N PRO A 107 -16.30 3.36 21.34
CA PRO A 107 -16.89 2.77 22.54
C PRO A 107 -16.01 3.09 23.77
N ASP A 108 -16.64 3.16 24.95
CA ASP A 108 -15.97 3.36 26.24
C ASP A 108 -15.03 4.58 26.28
N GLN A 109 -15.39 5.65 25.57
CA GLN A 109 -14.60 6.89 25.43
C GLN A 109 -13.19 6.67 24.81
N ARG A 110 -12.94 5.54 24.17
CA ARG A 110 -11.71 5.24 23.43
C ARG A 110 -11.94 5.47 21.93
N PRO A 111 -10.97 5.99 21.16
CA PRO A 111 -11.15 6.19 19.73
C PRO A 111 -11.29 4.86 18.99
N THR A 112 -12.13 4.77 17.96
CA THR A 112 -12.22 3.60 17.08
C THR A 112 -10.94 3.41 16.26
N LEU A 113 -10.33 4.53 15.83
CA LEU A 113 -9.03 4.55 15.14
C LEU A 113 -7.99 5.24 16.02
N GLU A 114 -6.93 4.52 16.37
CA GLU A 114 -5.87 5.03 17.25
C GLU A 114 -4.65 5.45 16.41
N PRO A 115 -4.33 6.78 16.30
CA PRO A 115 -3.21 7.24 15.49
C PRO A 115 -1.85 6.86 16.06
N HIS A 116 -1.04 6.10 15.30
CA HIS A 116 0.33 5.72 15.63
C HIS A 116 1.31 6.30 14.60
N ARG A 117 2.20 7.19 15.05
CA ARG A 117 3.21 7.80 14.20
C ARG A 117 4.32 6.81 13.87
N ILE A 118 4.66 6.73 12.57
CA ILE A 118 5.83 5.99 12.09
C ILE A 118 6.92 6.93 11.58
N HIS A 119 8.13 6.41 11.51
CA HIS A 119 9.32 7.09 10.99
C HIS A 119 10.01 6.21 9.95
N ILE A 120 10.46 6.81 8.85
CA ILE A 120 11.21 6.11 7.81
C ILE A 120 12.44 5.42 8.40
N GLY A 121 12.61 4.14 8.08
CA GLY A 121 13.72 3.31 8.55
C GLY A 121 13.61 2.81 10.00
N ARG A 122 12.52 3.15 10.72
CA ARG A 122 12.30 2.65 12.08
C ARG A 122 11.33 1.47 12.07
N SER A 123 11.85 0.28 12.32
CA SER A 123 11.10 -0.97 12.27
C SER A 123 10.07 -1.09 13.39
N ILE A 124 8.97 -1.78 13.09
CA ILE A 124 7.87 -2.10 13.99
C ILE A 124 7.75 -3.62 14.02
N ALA A 125 7.94 -4.22 15.21
CA ALA A 125 7.81 -5.65 15.39
C ALA A 125 6.33 -6.05 15.45
N LEU A 126 5.98 -7.08 14.69
CA LEU A 126 4.72 -7.82 14.77
C LEU A 126 5.04 -9.22 15.33
N SER A 127 3.99 -10.03 15.62
CA SER A 127 4.18 -11.39 16.14
C SER A 127 5.02 -12.29 15.21
N GLU A 128 4.81 -12.16 13.89
CA GLU A 128 5.41 -13.06 12.89
C GLU A 128 6.22 -12.32 11.80
N ALA A 129 6.33 -11.00 11.91
CA ALA A 129 7.04 -10.18 10.93
C ALA A 129 7.61 -8.91 11.55
N VAL A 130 8.51 -8.27 10.83
CA VAL A 130 8.97 -6.91 11.10
C VAL A 130 8.56 -6.03 9.92
N VAL A 131 7.89 -4.90 10.20
CA VAL A 131 7.49 -3.93 9.18
C VAL A 131 8.35 -2.68 9.29
N THR A 132 9.06 -2.34 8.22
CA THR A 132 9.94 -1.17 8.16
C THR A 132 9.44 -0.18 7.12
N PRO A 133 9.06 1.06 7.50
CA PRO A 133 8.70 2.10 6.54
C PRO A 133 9.90 2.52 5.69
N LEU A 134 9.73 2.57 4.38
CA LEU A 134 10.76 2.92 3.39
C LEU A 134 10.52 4.29 2.77
N PRO A 135 11.56 5.00 2.29
CA PRO A 135 11.38 6.24 1.53
C PRO A 135 10.53 6.01 0.28
N ALA A 136 9.67 6.97 -0.05
CA ALA A 136 8.97 7.04 -1.34
C ALA A 136 8.94 8.49 -1.83
N ARG A 137 8.81 8.68 -3.14
CA ARG A 137 8.74 10.00 -3.79
C ARG A 137 7.44 10.13 -4.53
N HIS A 138 6.50 10.82 -3.91
CA HIS A 138 5.17 11.03 -4.48
C HIS A 138 4.76 12.52 -4.38
N THR A 139 3.57 12.88 -4.89
CA THR A 139 3.04 14.26 -4.85
C THR A 139 2.72 14.73 -3.45
N VAL A 140 2.40 13.81 -2.55
CA VAL A 140 2.17 14.04 -1.12
C VAL A 140 3.19 13.25 -0.28
N PRO A 141 3.33 13.54 1.03
CA PRO A 141 4.18 12.74 1.91
C PRO A 141 3.77 11.27 1.91
N ALA A 142 4.65 10.40 1.40
CA ALA A 142 4.41 8.97 1.23
C ALA A 142 5.54 8.12 1.81
N CYS A 143 5.31 6.82 1.93
CA CYS A 143 6.29 5.78 2.23
C CYS A 143 5.87 4.46 1.59
N GLY A 144 6.84 3.57 1.37
CA GLY A 144 6.61 2.16 1.17
C GLY A 144 6.81 1.38 2.48
N TYR A 145 6.71 0.05 2.41
CA TYR A 145 6.95 -0.84 3.54
C TYR A 145 7.77 -2.06 3.13
N ALA A 146 8.80 -2.40 3.90
CA ALA A 146 9.40 -3.73 3.90
C ALA A 146 8.71 -4.58 4.97
N VAL A 147 8.34 -5.80 4.61
CA VAL A 147 7.78 -6.82 5.50
C VAL A 147 8.74 -7.98 5.52
N GLU A 148 9.41 -8.17 6.64
CA GLU A 148 10.42 -9.21 6.83
C GLU A 148 9.85 -10.29 7.74
N THR A 149 9.78 -11.53 7.23
CA THR A 149 9.44 -12.74 7.99
C THR A 149 10.67 -13.65 8.07
N PRO A 150 10.67 -14.70 8.90
CA PRO A 150 11.75 -15.69 8.90
C PRO A 150 11.94 -16.40 7.54
N ARG A 151 10.92 -16.43 6.69
CA ARG A 151 10.93 -17.18 5.42
C ARG A 151 11.16 -16.33 4.20
N ALA A 152 10.64 -15.10 4.16
CA ALA A 152 10.70 -14.23 3.01
C ALA A 152 10.68 -12.75 3.39
N THR A 153 11.20 -11.90 2.50
CA THR A 153 11.09 -10.44 2.58
C THR A 153 10.29 -9.93 1.39
N LEU A 154 9.20 -9.22 1.68
CA LEU A 154 8.40 -8.51 0.69
C LEU A 154 8.60 -7.01 0.88
N VAL A 155 8.78 -6.28 -0.22
CA VAL A 155 8.69 -4.82 -0.24
C VAL A 155 7.49 -4.39 -1.04
N TYR A 156 6.69 -3.49 -0.47
CA TYR A 156 5.64 -2.74 -1.16
C TYR A 156 6.06 -1.28 -1.28
N SER A 157 6.11 -0.75 -2.51
CA SER A 157 6.61 0.59 -2.79
C SER A 157 5.70 1.72 -2.26
N GLY A 158 4.40 1.46 -2.09
CA GLY A 158 3.41 2.54 -2.13
C GLY A 158 3.44 3.24 -3.49
N ASP A 159 2.80 4.39 -3.62
CA ASP A 159 2.91 5.22 -4.80
C ASP A 159 4.22 6.00 -4.78
N THR A 160 4.96 5.92 -5.88
CA THR A 160 6.29 6.51 -5.99
C THR A 160 6.74 6.61 -7.44
N THR A 161 7.71 7.43 -7.71
CA THR A 161 8.49 7.44 -8.95
C THR A 161 9.97 7.18 -8.63
N ALA A 162 10.87 7.46 -9.57
CA ALA A 162 12.31 7.31 -9.37
C ALA A 162 12.79 7.96 -8.07
N CYS A 163 13.08 7.13 -7.07
CA CYS A 163 13.48 7.52 -5.72
C CYS A 163 14.79 6.82 -5.33
N ARG A 164 15.90 7.53 -5.39
CA ARG A 164 17.23 6.97 -5.09
C ARG A 164 17.31 6.34 -3.71
N ASP A 165 16.68 6.96 -2.72
CA ASP A 165 16.75 6.48 -1.34
C ASP A 165 15.91 5.21 -1.14
N PHE A 166 14.82 5.02 -1.89
CA PHE A 166 14.08 3.76 -1.93
C PHE A 166 14.98 2.61 -2.42
N TRP A 167 15.61 2.75 -3.59
CA TRP A 167 16.49 1.73 -4.15
C TRP A 167 17.71 1.43 -3.28
N ARG A 168 18.25 2.46 -2.62
CA ARG A 168 19.32 2.28 -1.63
C ARG A 168 18.85 1.50 -0.42
N ALA A 169 17.62 1.74 0.06
CA ALA A 169 17.06 1.00 1.17
C ALA A 169 16.84 -0.47 0.80
N LEU A 170 16.30 -0.77 -0.38
CA LEU A 170 16.16 -2.14 -0.87
C LEU A 170 17.50 -2.88 -0.92
N ASN A 171 18.54 -2.22 -1.44
CA ASN A 171 19.88 -2.81 -1.56
C ASN A 171 20.58 -3.06 -0.20
N ARG A 172 20.06 -2.52 0.90
CA ARG A 172 20.55 -2.78 2.27
C ARG A 172 19.85 -3.94 2.95
N LEU A 173 18.71 -4.38 2.43
CA LEU A 173 18.03 -5.56 2.96
C LEU A 173 18.94 -6.77 2.80
N PRO A 174 18.98 -7.68 3.77
CA PRO A 174 19.74 -8.91 3.66
C PRO A 174 19.19 -9.84 2.58
N ARG A 175 17.90 -9.69 2.29
CA ARG A 175 17.14 -10.53 1.38
C ARG A 175 15.96 -9.72 0.80
N LEU A 176 15.58 -9.99 -0.44
CA LEU A 176 14.37 -9.46 -1.08
C LEU A 176 13.82 -10.52 -2.03
N ASP A 177 12.68 -11.11 -1.69
CA ASP A 177 12.05 -12.18 -2.46
C ASP A 177 10.93 -11.66 -3.35
N HIS A 178 10.16 -10.68 -2.84
CA HIS A 178 9.01 -10.10 -3.54
C HIS A 178 9.08 -8.57 -3.52
N LEU A 179 8.93 -7.96 -4.69
CA LEU A 179 8.81 -6.51 -4.86
C LEU A 179 7.44 -6.18 -5.45
N VAL A 180 6.51 -5.70 -4.63
CA VAL A 180 5.23 -5.14 -5.08
C VAL A 180 5.46 -3.67 -5.40
N ILE A 181 5.32 -3.29 -6.69
CA ILE A 181 5.65 -1.96 -7.17
C ILE A 181 4.61 -1.45 -8.16
N GLU A 182 4.34 -0.15 -8.10
CA GLU A 182 3.35 0.50 -8.92
C GLU A 182 3.83 0.78 -10.34
N ILE A 183 2.95 0.72 -11.31
CA ILE A 183 3.02 1.33 -12.64
C ILE A 183 1.66 1.89 -12.98
N ALA A 184 1.53 3.22 -13.00
CA ALA A 184 0.22 3.85 -13.21
C ALA A 184 -0.08 4.18 -14.67
N TYR A 185 0.94 4.52 -15.45
CA TYR A 185 0.80 5.04 -16.81
C TYR A 185 1.66 4.27 -17.81
N GLY A 186 1.26 4.28 -19.08
CA GLY A 186 2.10 3.80 -20.18
C GLY A 186 3.20 4.81 -20.55
N ASP A 187 4.19 4.36 -21.33
CA ASP A 187 5.36 5.19 -21.70
C ASP A 187 4.96 6.40 -22.56
N GLU A 188 3.88 6.32 -23.33
CA GLU A 188 3.32 7.46 -24.07
C GLU A 188 2.79 8.58 -23.16
N GLN A 189 2.61 8.30 -21.87
CA GLN A 189 2.17 9.24 -20.86
C GLN A 189 3.29 9.59 -19.87
N GLU A 190 4.55 9.42 -20.22
CA GLU A 190 5.71 9.66 -19.34
C GLU A 190 5.68 11.05 -18.70
N ALA A 191 5.33 12.09 -19.45
CA ALA A 191 5.22 13.45 -18.92
C ALA A 191 4.17 13.55 -17.80
N LEU A 192 3.03 12.87 -17.94
CA LEU A 192 2.00 12.78 -16.91
C LEU A 192 2.47 11.93 -15.72
N GLY A 193 3.09 10.79 -15.98
CA GLY A 193 3.70 9.95 -14.95
C GLY A 193 4.71 10.73 -14.10
N HIS A 194 5.58 11.49 -14.75
CA HIS A 194 6.54 12.36 -14.06
C HIS A 194 5.86 13.44 -13.22
N ALA A 195 4.85 14.15 -13.77
CA ALA A 195 4.11 15.20 -13.06
C ALA A 195 3.33 14.64 -11.87
N ALA A 196 2.66 13.48 -12.04
CA ALA A 196 1.91 12.78 -11.02
C ALA A 196 2.80 11.94 -10.07
N ARG A 197 4.11 11.83 -10.37
CA ARG A 197 5.09 11.04 -9.62
C ARG A 197 4.73 9.56 -9.49
N HIS A 198 4.42 8.97 -10.63
CA HIS A 198 4.22 7.54 -10.81
C HIS A 198 5.23 6.96 -11.80
N TYR A 199 5.39 5.64 -11.78
CA TYR A 199 6.18 4.94 -12.76
C TYR A 199 5.42 4.73 -14.08
N THR A 200 6.21 4.74 -15.18
CA THR A 200 5.91 4.08 -16.45
C THR A 200 6.82 2.86 -16.61
N PRO A 201 6.52 1.91 -17.51
CA PRO A 201 7.35 0.73 -17.73
C PRO A 201 8.82 1.05 -17.98
N ALA A 202 9.13 1.99 -18.88
CA ALA A 202 10.50 2.37 -19.21
C ALA A 202 11.25 2.94 -17.99
N VAL A 203 10.63 3.89 -17.28
CA VAL A 203 11.23 4.50 -16.07
C VAL A 203 11.48 3.43 -14.99
N LEU A 204 10.56 2.49 -14.77
CA LEU A 204 10.78 1.39 -13.83
C LEU A 204 11.93 0.49 -14.29
N GLY A 205 11.96 0.10 -15.57
CA GLY A 205 13.03 -0.72 -16.14
C GLY A 205 14.42 -0.13 -15.91
N GLU A 206 14.59 1.19 -16.11
CA GLU A 206 15.85 1.90 -15.81
C GLU A 206 16.20 1.83 -14.31
N GLN A 207 15.21 2.01 -13.43
CA GLN A 207 15.47 1.99 -11.99
C GLN A 207 15.81 0.58 -11.47
N LEU A 208 15.22 -0.46 -12.04
CA LEU A 208 15.52 -1.85 -11.68
C LEU A 208 16.99 -2.22 -11.92
N GLN A 209 17.69 -1.56 -12.86
CA GLN A 209 19.14 -1.76 -13.06
C GLN A 209 19.98 -1.38 -11.82
N ARG A 210 19.42 -0.62 -10.89
CA ARG A 210 20.07 -0.24 -9.61
C ARG A 210 19.90 -1.29 -8.53
N LEU A 211 18.98 -2.25 -8.71
CA LEU A 211 18.66 -3.27 -7.71
C LEU A 211 19.69 -4.42 -7.76
N ARG A 212 20.26 -4.75 -6.60
CA ARG A 212 21.22 -5.85 -6.47
C ARG A 212 20.54 -7.22 -6.31
N HIS A 213 19.31 -7.22 -5.81
CA HIS A 213 18.48 -8.41 -5.62
C HIS A 213 17.80 -8.81 -6.93
N ARG A 214 17.29 -10.04 -6.97
CA ARG A 214 16.49 -10.57 -8.09
C ARG A 214 15.16 -11.11 -7.55
N PRO A 215 14.28 -10.24 -7.01
CA PRO A 215 12.98 -10.66 -6.52
C PRO A 215 12.04 -11.01 -7.67
N CYS A 216 10.97 -11.76 -7.35
CA CYS A 216 9.77 -11.74 -8.20
C CYS A 216 9.11 -10.36 -8.07
N ILE A 217 8.90 -9.65 -9.18
CA ILE A 217 8.31 -8.33 -9.24
C ILE A 217 6.80 -8.46 -9.46
N HIS A 218 6.01 -7.82 -8.62
CA HIS A 218 4.56 -7.80 -8.69
C HIS A 218 4.10 -6.38 -9.05
N LEU A 219 3.64 -6.22 -10.30
CA LEU A 219 3.21 -4.94 -10.84
C LEU A 219 1.75 -4.65 -10.49
N MET A 220 1.46 -3.42 -10.08
CA MET A 220 0.14 -3.01 -9.65
C MET A 220 -0.18 -1.54 -10.01
N HIS A 221 -1.32 -1.04 -9.57
CA HIS A 221 -1.74 0.35 -9.63
C HIS A 221 -1.99 0.89 -11.04
N HIS A 222 -2.26 -0.01 -12.02
CA HIS A 222 -2.63 0.44 -13.36
C HIS A 222 -3.88 1.30 -13.33
N LYS A 223 -3.85 2.44 -14.02
CA LYS A 223 -5.06 3.27 -14.17
C LYS A 223 -6.08 2.53 -15.03
N PRO A 224 -7.39 2.61 -14.71
CA PRO A 224 -8.44 1.90 -15.43
C PRO A 224 -8.41 2.13 -16.95
N GLY A 225 -8.60 1.06 -17.71
CA GLY A 225 -8.59 1.09 -19.18
C GLY A 225 -7.19 1.15 -19.83
N ARG A 226 -6.10 1.06 -19.03
CA ARG A 226 -4.71 1.11 -19.53
C ARG A 226 -3.91 -0.18 -19.30
N GLY A 227 -4.48 -1.13 -18.58
CA GLY A 227 -3.75 -2.34 -18.15
C GLY A 227 -3.11 -3.11 -19.31
N GLU A 228 -3.84 -3.44 -20.37
CA GLU A 228 -3.31 -4.21 -21.52
C GLU A 228 -2.13 -3.52 -22.20
N HIS A 229 -2.19 -2.19 -22.37
CA HIS A 229 -1.14 -1.42 -22.98
C HIS A 229 0.12 -1.39 -22.11
N ILE A 230 -0.03 -1.15 -20.80
CA ILE A 230 1.07 -1.21 -19.82
C ILE A 230 1.69 -2.61 -19.80
N VAL A 231 0.87 -3.67 -19.78
CA VAL A 231 1.33 -5.06 -19.84
C VAL A 231 2.21 -5.31 -21.07
N ALA A 232 1.79 -4.81 -22.24
CA ALA A 232 2.56 -4.97 -23.49
C ALA A 232 3.93 -4.27 -23.40
N GLN A 233 3.99 -3.06 -22.85
CA GLN A 233 5.24 -2.30 -22.70
C GLN A 233 6.17 -2.91 -21.65
N CYS A 234 5.64 -3.50 -20.58
CA CYS A 234 6.43 -4.20 -19.56
C CYS A 234 7.23 -5.36 -20.13
N LYS A 235 6.76 -6.05 -21.19
CA LYS A 235 7.50 -7.14 -21.83
C LYS A 235 8.89 -6.71 -22.31
N GLN A 236 9.00 -5.50 -22.81
CA GLN A 236 10.28 -4.93 -23.28
C GLN A 236 11.05 -4.30 -22.13
N ALA A 237 10.40 -3.44 -21.35
CA ALA A 237 11.04 -2.65 -20.30
C ALA A 237 11.60 -3.51 -19.15
N LEU A 238 10.96 -4.63 -18.83
CA LEU A 238 11.36 -5.55 -17.76
C LEU A 238 11.96 -6.86 -18.30
N ALA A 239 12.47 -6.88 -19.53
CA ALA A 239 13.11 -8.06 -20.07
C ALA A 239 14.26 -8.56 -19.16
N GLY A 240 14.26 -9.86 -18.87
CA GLY A 240 15.24 -10.47 -17.96
C GLY A 240 14.92 -10.39 -16.47
N TRP A 241 13.76 -9.84 -16.12
CA TRP A 241 13.20 -9.88 -14.76
C TRP A 241 12.08 -10.91 -14.68
N ASP A 242 11.96 -11.57 -13.53
CA ASP A 242 10.77 -12.35 -13.17
C ASP A 242 9.70 -11.37 -12.67
N TYR A 243 8.58 -11.23 -13.41
CA TYR A 243 7.51 -10.32 -13.03
C TYR A 243 6.13 -10.84 -13.40
N ARG A 244 5.13 -10.36 -12.68
CA ARG A 244 3.72 -10.58 -12.98
C ARG A 244 2.88 -9.36 -12.61
N HIS A 245 1.69 -9.25 -13.15
CA HIS A 245 0.71 -8.26 -12.76
C HIS A 245 -0.17 -8.84 -11.65
N LEU A 246 -0.39 -8.06 -10.59
CA LEU A 246 -1.27 -8.46 -9.50
C LEU A 246 -2.73 -8.28 -9.91
N GLU A 247 -3.53 -9.23 -9.46
CA GLU A 247 -4.98 -9.20 -9.56
C GLU A 247 -5.61 -9.34 -8.17
N GLY A 248 -6.90 -8.96 -8.07
CA GLY A 248 -7.63 -9.16 -6.82
C GLY A 248 -7.69 -10.64 -6.44
N ASP A 249 -7.51 -10.92 -5.14
CA ASP A 249 -7.40 -12.24 -4.52
C ASP A 249 -6.08 -13.00 -4.74
N ASP A 250 -5.10 -12.42 -5.43
CA ASP A 250 -3.75 -12.99 -5.43
C ASP A 250 -3.21 -13.14 -4.01
N ARG A 251 -2.44 -14.22 -3.79
CA ARG A 251 -1.84 -14.55 -2.50
C ARG A 251 -0.36 -14.86 -2.65
N LEU A 252 0.46 -14.28 -1.79
CA LEU A 252 1.88 -14.58 -1.67
C LEU A 252 2.14 -15.16 -0.28
N MET A 253 2.95 -16.20 -0.22
CA MET A 253 3.38 -16.79 1.05
C MET A 253 4.76 -16.26 1.43
N LEU A 254 4.82 -15.58 2.59
CA LEU A 254 6.03 -14.98 3.14
C LEU A 254 6.63 -15.84 4.25
#